data_5e0dc17f464dc2edc3eae163413f4a81
#
_entry.id   5e0dc17f464dc2edc3eae163413f4a81
#
_cell.length_a   1.000
_cell.length_b   1.000
_cell.length_c   1.000
_cell.angle_alpha   90.00
_cell.angle_beta   90.00
_cell.angle_gamma   90.00
#
_symmetry.space_group_name_H-M   'P 1'
#
loop_
_entity.id
_entity.type
_entity.pdbx_description
1 polymer ?
#
loop_
_entity_poly.entity_id
_entity_poly.type
_entity_poly.pdbx_seq_one_letter_code
_entity_poly.pdbx_strand_id
1 'polypeptide(L)'
;KGKTTTTFMIKSVLEKQGLKVGLIGTICTYIGDKNLGDNDRTTPESLELQQLLRRMVDEKCDVAVMEVSSQSLKLNRVDGCKFEIGVFTNFSKDHISQKEHQSMEEYYESKVKLFTMCKYGFINSDDIYANKLPELVPECTFKTYGIDNPSELLAKDITVTNSSVDFKVKIGDKNQRVKTGIPGRFSVYNSLAAISVASRFNCSV
;
A
#
# COMPACT_ATOMS: atom_id res chain seq x y z
N LYS A 1 -3.76 -9.26 2.45
CA LYS A 1 -5.13 -8.67 2.42
C LYS A 1 -5.05 -7.16 2.47
N GLY A 2 -6.08 -6.45 1.95
CA GLY A 2 -6.20 -4.99 2.05
C GLY A 2 -5.46 -4.16 0.99
N LYS A 3 -4.67 -4.74 0.08
CA LYS A 3 -3.95 -3.99 -0.98
C LYS A 3 -4.88 -3.07 -1.77
N THR A 4 -5.94 -3.63 -2.35
CA THR A 4 -6.93 -2.89 -3.15
C THR A 4 -7.55 -1.74 -2.36
N THR A 5 -8.05 -2.02 -1.15
CA THR A 5 -8.63 -0.97 -0.30
C THR A 5 -7.61 0.13 0.01
N THR A 6 -6.39 -0.24 0.35
CA THR A 6 -5.32 0.72 0.67
C THR A 6 -4.96 1.59 -0.54
N THR A 7 -4.83 1.00 -1.75
CA THR A 7 -4.50 1.78 -2.95
C THR A 7 -5.61 2.77 -3.33
N PHE A 8 -6.88 2.38 -3.20
CA PHE A 8 -8.00 3.30 -3.40
C PHE A 8 -8.06 4.40 -2.34
N MET A 9 -7.79 4.09 -1.08
CA MET A 9 -7.69 5.11 -0.02
C MET A 9 -6.55 6.10 -0.31
N ILE A 10 -5.37 5.62 -0.70
CA ILE A 10 -4.23 6.47 -1.08
C ILE A 10 -4.62 7.38 -2.25
N LYS A 11 -5.21 6.81 -3.33
CA LYS A 11 -5.68 7.59 -4.48
C LYS A 11 -6.62 8.70 -4.02
N SER A 12 -7.65 8.35 -3.24
CA SER A 12 -8.67 9.31 -2.79
C SER A 12 -8.08 10.45 -1.96
N VAL A 13 -7.14 10.15 -1.04
CA VAL A 13 -6.51 11.17 -0.20
C VAL A 13 -5.62 12.10 -1.03
N LEU A 14 -4.81 11.56 -1.94
CA LEU A 14 -3.92 12.36 -2.78
C LEU A 14 -4.70 13.25 -3.77
N GLU A 15 -5.78 12.74 -4.35
CA GLU A 15 -6.66 13.52 -5.25
C GLU A 15 -7.38 14.66 -4.51
N LYS A 16 -7.77 14.45 -3.25
CA LYS A 16 -8.31 15.51 -2.39
C LYS A 16 -7.32 16.66 -2.17
N GLN A 17 -6.02 16.40 -2.30
CA GLN A 17 -4.95 17.40 -2.23
C GLN A 17 -4.62 18.03 -3.61
N GLY A 18 -5.40 17.71 -4.64
CA GLY A 18 -5.24 18.27 -5.99
C GLY A 18 -4.23 17.54 -6.86
N LEU A 19 -3.72 16.38 -6.44
CA LEU A 19 -2.79 15.58 -7.24
C LEU A 19 -3.57 14.72 -8.25
N LYS A 20 -3.06 14.59 -9.47
CA LYS A 20 -3.58 13.66 -10.47
C LYS A 20 -2.95 12.29 -10.27
N VAL A 21 -3.75 11.30 -9.91
CA VAL A 21 -3.27 9.97 -9.50
C VAL A 21 -3.60 8.91 -10.55
N GLY A 22 -2.59 8.16 -10.99
CA GLY A 22 -2.77 6.89 -11.68
C GLY A 22 -2.91 5.74 -10.68
N LEU A 23 -3.79 4.78 -10.95
CA LEU A 23 -3.97 3.57 -10.13
C LEU A 23 -3.89 2.33 -11.01
N ILE A 24 -3.08 1.36 -10.60
CA ILE A 24 -3.03 0.01 -11.19
C ILE A 24 -3.35 -1.00 -10.08
N GLY A 25 -4.40 -1.76 -10.23
CA GLY A 25 -4.82 -2.71 -9.19
C GLY A 25 -5.65 -3.87 -9.68
N THR A 26 -6.11 -4.68 -8.76
CA THR A 26 -6.85 -5.93 -9.03
C THR A 26 -8.16 -5.67 -9.79
N ILE A 27 -8.88 -4.60 -9.43
CA ILE A 27 -10.21 -4.35 -9.98
C ILE A 27 -10.11 -3.62 -11.32
N CYS A 28 -9.29 -2.57 -11.40
CA CYS A 28 -9.24 -1.71 -12.57
C CYS A 28 -7.96 -0.87 -12.60
N THR A 29 -7.74 -0.20 -13.72
CA THR A 29 -6.70 0.81 -13.90
C THR A 29 -7.34 2.18 -14.11
N TYR A 30 -6.84 3.19 -13.38
CA TYR A 30 -7.23 4.60 -13.55
C TYR A 30 -6.05 5.45 -14.01
N ILE A 31 -6.36 6.45 -14.82
CA ILE A 31 -5.45 7.57 -15.11
C ILE A 31 -6.22 8.86 -14.78
N GLY A 32 -5.95 9.45 -13.61
CA GLY A 32 -6.82 10.47 -13.04
C GLY A 32 -8.23 9.91 -12.83
N ASP A 33 -9.23 10.60 -13.37
CA ASP A 33 -10.66 10.18 -13.28
C ASP A 33 -11.06 9.14 -14.33
N LYS A 34 -10.21 8.88 -15.31
CA LYS A 34 -10.52 7.96 -16.41
C LYS A 34 -10.27 6.52 -16.01
N ASN A 35 -11.34 5.73 -15.90
CA ASN A 35 -11.28 4.28 -15.74
C ASN A 35 -10.99 3.63 -17.10
N LEU A 36 -9.92 2.79 -17.15
CA LEU A 36 -9.52 2.08 -18.37
C LEU A 36 -10.16 0.69 -18.48
N GLY A 37 -10.95 0.28 -17.50
CA GLY A 37 -11.61 -1.02 -17.44
C GLY A 37 -10.98 -1.98 -16.43
N ASP A 38 -11.52 -3.20 -16.42
CA ASP A 38 -11.12 -4.28 -15.52
C ASP A 38 -9.75 -4.84 -15.92
N ASN A 39 -9.03 -5.32 -14.93
CA ASN A 39 -7.71 -5.94 -15.11
C ASN A 39 -7.79 -7.45 -14.97
N ASP A 40 -7.13 -8.17 -15.85
CA ASP A 40 -7.00 -9.63 -15.75
C ASP A 40 -6.11 -10.06 -14.57
N ARG A 41 -5.26 -9.16 -14.08
CA ARG A 41 -4.26 -9.41 -13.03
C ARG A 41 -4.10 -8.22 -12.11
N THR A 42 -3.77 -8.53 -10.84
CA THR A 42 -3.45 -7.51 -9.83
C THR A 42 -2.26 -6.61 -10.24
N THR A 43 -1.24 -7.22 -10.82
CA THR A 43 -0.05 -6.54 -11.33
C THR A 43 0.14 -6.99 -12.79
N PRO A 44 0.14 -6.08 -13.75
CA PRO A 44 0.33 -6.38 -15.18
C PRO A 44 1.66 -7.08 -15.48
N GLU A 45 1.79 -7.67 -16.66
CA GLU A 45 3.07 -8.12 -17.19
C GLU A 45 4.02 -6.94 -17.44
N SER A 46 5.34 -7.19 -17.45
CA SER A 46 6.35 -6.13 -17.45
C SER A 46 6.17 -5.10 -18.58
N LEU A 47 5.90 -5.55 -19.81
CA LEU A 47 5.70 -4.63 -20.93
C LEU A 47 4.45 -3.78 -20.77
N GLU A 48 3.34 -4.39 -20.40
CA GLU A 48 2.07 -3.70 -20.15
C GLU A 48 2.20 -2.70 -19.01
N LEU A 49 2.88 -3.07 -17.92
CA LEU A 49 3.16 -2.16 -16.81
C LEU A 49 3.93 -0.92 -17.28
N GLN A 50 4.99 -1.09 -18.06
CA GLN A 50 5.77 0.04 -18.55
C GLN A 50 4.96 0.93 -19.51
N GLN A 51 4.11 0.34 -20.34
CA GLN A 51 3.19 1.10 -21.21
C GLN A 51 2.18 1.91 -20.39
N LEU A 52 1.60 1.34 -19.34
CA LEU A 52 0.67 2.04 -18.45
C LEU A 52 1.37 3.18 -17.69
N LEU A 53 2.57 2.94 -17.16
CA LEU A 53 3.35 3.98 -16.48
C LEU A 53 3.73 5.10 -17.45
N ARG A 54 4.15 4.76 -18.68
CA ARG A 54 4.43 5.76 -19.71
C ARG A 54 3.20 6.60 -20.04
N ARG A 55 2.04 5.95 -20.21
CA ARG A 55 0.78 6.65 -20.46
C ARG A 55 0.39 7.57 -19.30
N MET A 56 0.62 7.17 -18.04
CA MET A 56 0.40 8.04 -16.87
C MET A 56 1.28 9.30 -16.94
N VAL A 57 2.54 9.15 -17.35
CA VAL A 57 3.45 10.29 -17.56
C VAL A 57 2.94 11.22 -18.68
N ASP A 58 2.55 10.67 -19.84
CA ASP A 58 2.05 11.42 -20.98
C ASP A 58 0.76 12.18 -20.61
N GLU A 59 -0.09 11.59 -19.79
CA GLU A 59 -1.31 12.20 -19.26
C GLU A 59 -1.08 13.08 -18.02
N LYS A 60 0.19 13.31 -17.64
CA LYS A 60 0.62 14.20 -16.54
C LYS A 60 0.05 13.79 -15.18
N CYS A 61 0.07 12.50 -14.84
CA CYS A 61 -0.15 12.08 -13.48
C CYS A 61 1.03 12.49 -12.60
N ASP A 62 0.73 13.03 -11.42
CA ASP A 62 1.73 13.40 -10.40
C ASP A 62 2.24 12.17 -9.66
N VAL A 63 1.37 11.18 -9.48
CA VAL A 63 1.65 9.95 -8.71
C VAL A 63 1.03 8.74 -9.40
N ALA A 64 1.79 7.64 -9.43
CA ALA A 64 1.27 6.31 -9.76
C ALA A 64 1.19 5.46 -8.49
N VAL A 65 0.01 4.95 -8.18
CA VAL A 65 -0.25 4.02 -7.06
C VAL A 65 -0.54 2.65 -7.66
N MET A 66 0.11 1.59 -7.15
CA MET A 66 -0.16 0.26 -7.69
C MET A 66 -0.18 -0.83 -6.62
N GLU A 67 -0.97 -1.86 -6.88
CA GLU A 67 -0.89 -3.11 -6.15
C GLU A 67 0.23 -3.97 -6.71
N VAL A 68 1.15 -4.40 -5.84
CA VAL A 68 2.21 -5.36 -6.19
C VAL A 68 1.94 -6.69 -5.50
N SER A 69 1.67 -7.72 -6.28
CA SER A 69 1.48 -9.07 -5.78
C SER A 69 2.82 -9.78 -5.55
N SER A 70 2.87 -10.71 -4.61
CA SER A 70 4.08 -11.51 -4.38
C SER A 70 4.45 -12.35 -5.61
N GLN A 71 3.45 -12.82 -6.35
CA GLN A 71 3.68 -13.53 -7.61
C GLN A 71 4.33 -12.63 -8.67
N SER A 72 3.92 -11.36 -8.78
CA SER A 72 4.57 -10.43 -9.71
C SER A 72 6.03 -10.14 -9.35
N LEU A 73 6.36 -10.12 -8.06
CA LEU A 73 7.73 -9.98 -7.58
C LEU A 73 8.56 -11.24 -7.87
N LYS A 74 8.00 -12.43 -7.63
CA LYS A 74 8.62 -13.72 -8.00
C LYS A 74 8.88 -13.80 -9.51
N LEU A 75 7.95 -13.34 -10.33
CA LEU A 75 8.02 -13.38 -11.79
C LEU A 75 8.70 -12.16 -12.42
N ASN A 76 9.34 -11.31 -11.61
CA ASN A 76 10.10 -10.13 -12.07
C ASN A 76 9.28 -9.11 -12.90
N ARG A 77 7.94 -9.06 -12.74
CA ARG A 77 7.08 -8.17 -13.52
C ARG A 77 7.30 -6.69 -13.25
N VAL A 78 7.84 -6.36 -12.08
CA VAL A 78 8.14 -4.99 -11.66
C VAL A 78 9.64 -4.67 -11.66
N ASP A 79 10.48 -5.56 -12.20
CA ASP A 79 11.91 -5.31 -12.31
C ASP A 79 12.17 -4.07 -13.18
N GLY A 80 13.15 -3.25 -12.76
CA GLY A 80 13.42 -1.95 -13.37
C GLY A 80 12.55 -0.79 -12.86
N CYS A 81 11.47 -1.07 -12.11
CA CYS A 81 10.74 -0.02 -11.41
C CYS A 81 11.52 0.45 -10.17
N LYS A 82 11.45 1.76 -9.91
CA LYS A 82 11.90 2.36 -8.65
C LYS A 82 10.70 2.98 -7.97
N PHE A 83 10.45 2.57 -6.73
CA PHE A 83 9.32 3.08 -5.97
C PHE A 83 9.80 4.12 -4.94
N GLU A 84 9.13 5.27 -4.89
CA GLU A 84 9.37 6.22 -3.80
C GLU A 84 8.91 5.61 -2.46
N ILE A 85 7.77 4.91 -2.46
CA ILE A 85 7.15 4.35 -1.26
C ILE A 85 6.68 2.92 -1.50
N GLY A 86 7.04 2.01 -0.59
CA GLY A 86 6.45 0.68 -0.44
C GLY A 86 5.59 0.59 0.82
N VAL A 87 4.48 -0.15 0.75
CA VAL A 87 3.60 -0.38 1.90
C VAL A 87 3.44 -1.87 2.15
N PHE A 88 3.81 -2.34 3.34
CA PHE A 88 3.56 -3.70 3.79
C PHE A 88 2.30 -3.73 4.64
N THR A 89 1.22 -4.24 4.08
CA THR A 89 -0.08 -4.25 4.76
C THR A 89 -0.17 -5.35 5.80
N ASN A 90 0.13 -6.58 5.43
CA ASN A 90 0.15 -7.75 6.31
C ASN A 90 0.74 -8.98 5.61
N PHE A 91 1.05 -9.99 6.41
CA PHE A 91 1.45 -11.32 5.98
C PHE A 91 0.59 -12.38 6.66
N SER A 92 0.02 -13.30 5.89
CA SER A 92 -0.83 -14.39 6.37
C SER A 92 -0.64 -15.65 5.52
N LYS A 93 -1.02 -16.80 6.04
CA LYS A 93 -0.93 -18.10 5.32
C LYS A 93 -1.89 -18.20 4.11
N ASP A 94 -1.99 -17.15 3.32
CA ASP A 94 -2.68 -17.15 2.05
C ASP A 94 -1.63 -17.35 0.93
N HIS A 95 -2.00 -17.83 -0.25
CA HIS A 95 -1.12 -17.94 -1.43
C HIS A 95 -0.05 -19.06 -1.40
N ILE A 96 -0.18 -20.05 -0.50
CA ILE A 96 0.66 -21.24 -0.58
C ILE A 96 -0.06 -22.28 -1.43
N SER A 97 0.39 -22.45 -2.66
CA SER A 97 -0.09 -23.45 -3.59
C SER A 97 1.02 -23.77 -4.59
N GLN A 98 0.92 -24.93 -5.27
CA GLN A 98 1.88 -25.30 -6.33
C GLN A 98 1.98 -24.26 -7.47
N LYS A 99 0.95 -23.41 -7.63
CA LYS A 99 0.90 -22.39 -8.70
C LYS A 99 1.43 -21.02 -8.27
N GLU A 100 1.56 -20.73 -6.96
CA GLU A 100 1.97 -19.41 -6.46
C GLU A 100 3.31 -19.49 -5.74
N HIS A 101 3.33 -19.99 -4.50
CA HIS A 101 4.54 -20.13 -3.70
C HIS A 101 4.62 -21.53 -3.10
N GLN A 102 5.82 -22.11 -3.12
CA GLN A 102 6.06 -23.47 -2.61
C GLN A 102 6.16 -23.49 -1.08
N SER A 103 6.55 -22.39 -0.46
CA SER A 103 6.70 -22.26 1.00
C SER A 103 6.35 -20.85 1.50
N MET A 104 6.20 -20.73 2.83
CA MET A 104 6.00 -19.44 3.50
C MET A 104 7.25 -18.55 3.37
N GLU A 105 8.42 -19.15 3.38
CA GLU A 105 9.71 -18.47 3.23
C GLU A 105 9.79 -17.82 1.86
N GLU A 106 9.58 -18.59 0.78
CA GLU A 106 9.57 -18.07 -0.59
C GLU A 106 8.53 -16.95 -0.78
N TYR A 107 7.34 -17.11 -0.17
CA TYR A 107 6.29 -16.10 -0.20
C TYR A 107 6.74 -14.81 0.50
N TYR A 108 7.39 -14.94 1.65
CA TYR A 108 7.90 -13.79 2.39
C TYR A 108 9.07 -13.10 1.66
N GLU A 109 10.06 -13.86 1.19
CA GLU A 109 11.20 -13.35 0.40
C GLU A 109 10.74 -12.58 -0.84
N SER A 110 9.71 -13.11 -1.53
CA SER A 110 9.11 -12.40 -2.65
C SER A 110 8.57 -11.02 -2.25
N LYS A 111 7.98 -10.89 -1.05
CA LYS A 111 7.51 -9.58 -0.56
C LYS A 111 8.65 -8.67 -0.14
N VAL A 112 9.72 -9.21 0.47
CA VAL A 112 10.93 -8.46 0.84
C VAL A 112 11.54 -7.79 -0.39
N LYS A 113 11.55 -8.48 -1.55
CA LYS A 113 12.06 -7.95 -2.82
C LYS A 113 11.46 -6.60 -3.21
N LEU A 114 10.19 -6.31 -2.87
CA LEU A 114 9.61 -5.00 -3.13
C LEU A 114 10.42 -3.87 -2.50
N PHE A 115 10.86 -4.07 -1.26
CA PHE A 115 11.50 -3.00 -0.48
C PHE A 115 12.94 -2.71 -0.92
N THR A 116 13.61 -3.64 -1.61
CA THR A 116 14.89 -3.36 -2.27
C THR A 116 14.77 -2.36 -3.43
N MET A 117 13.56 -2.13 -3.91
CA MET A 117 13.24 -1.16 -4.97
C MET A 117 12.61 0.13 -4.43
N CYS A 118 12.44 0.24 -3.09
CA CYS A 118 11.76 1.36 -2.44
C CYS A 118 12.75 2.25 -1.68
N LYS A 119 12.52 3.56 -1.73
CA LYS A 119 13.25 4.52 -0.89
C LYS A 119 12.70 4.57 0.53
N TYR A 120 11.38 4.53 0.68
CA TYR A 120 10.67 4.50 1.95
C TYR A 120 9.77 3.27 2.05
N GLY A 121 9.73 2.65 3.24
CA GLY A 121 8.85 1.55 3.58
C GLY A 121 7.89 1.91 4.70
N PHE A 122 6.59 1.77 4.50
CA PHE A 122 5.62 1.85 5.60
C PHE A 122 5.16 0.45 5.99
N ILE A 123 5.38 0.06 7.25
CA ILE A 123 5.15 -1.29 7.74
C ILE A 123 4.21 -1.31 8.94
N ASN A 124 3.38 -2.36 9.00
CA ASN A 124 2.49 -2.59 10.12
C ASN A 124 3.26 -3.20 11.30
N SER A 125 3.43 -2.45 12.40
CA SER A 125 4.13 -2.91 13.60
C SER A 125 3.46 -4.08 14.33
N ASP A 126 2.18 -4.34 14.03
CA ASP A 126 1.44 -5.46 14.59
C ASP A 126 1.66 -6.77 13.80
N ASP A 127 2.38 -6.70 12.69
CA ASP A 127 2.76 -7.86 11.87
C ASP A 127 4.23 -8.25 12.15
N ILE A 128 4.42 -9.44 12.71
CA ILE A 128 5.74 -9.93 13.11
C ILE A 128 6.73 -10.09 11.95
N TYR A 129 6.23 -10.32 10.73
CA TYR A 129 7.05 -10.42 9.53
C TYR A 129 7.45 -9.03 9.00
N ALA A 130 6.55 -8.05 9.14
CA ALA A 130 6.86 -6.66 8.77
C ALA A 130 8.04 -6.12 9.59
N ASN A 131 8.11 -6.45 10.87
CA ASN A 131 9.14 -5.96 11.80
C ASN A 131 10.55 -6.46 11.48
N LYS A 132 10.71 -7.48 10.62
CA LYS A 132 12.02 -7.98 10.17
C LYS A 132 12.57 -7.20 8.95
N LEU A 133 11.72 -6.45 8.25
CA LEU A 133 12.11 -5.75 7.02
C LEU A 133 13.27 -4.76 7.20
N PRO A 134 13.35 -3.95 8.27
CA PRO A 134 14.47 -3.02 8.45
C PRO A 134 15.86 -3.68 8.54
N GLU A 135 15.92 -4.89 9.09
CA GLU A 135 17.18 -5.66 9.15
C GLU A 135 17.53 -6.30 7.81
N LEU A 136 16.50 -6.71 7.02
CA LEU A 136 16.70 -7.40 5.74
C LEU A 136 16.98 -6.43 4.58
N VAL A 137 16.51 -5.18 4.68
CA VAL A 137 16.66 -4.16 3.63
C VAL A 137 17.09 -2.83 4.26
N PRO A 138 18.32 -2.72 4.74
CA PRO A 138 18.80 -1.52 5.46
C PRO A 138 18.87 -0.26 4.59
N GLU A 139 18.86 -0.38 3.26
CA GLU A 139 18.86 0.76 2.33
C GLU A 139 17.49 1.46 2.26
N CYS A 140 16.41 0.79 2.64
CA CYS A 140 15.07 1.35 2.68
C CYS A 140 14.83 2.04 4.03
N THR A 141 14.34 3.27 4.01
CA THR A 141 13.99 3.98 5.25
C THR A 141 12.61 3.57 5.72
N PHE A 142 12.52 2.80 6.79
CA PHE A 142 11.24 2.30 7.30
C PHE A 142 10.62 3.23 8.33
N LYS A 143 9.27 3.28 8.29
CA LYS A 143 8.40 3.89 9.29
C LYS A 143 7.25 2.95 9.62
N THR A 144 6.73 3.04 10.84
CA THR A 144 5.75 2.10 11.36
C THR A 144 4.38 2.72 11.56
N TYR A 145 3.35 1.91 11.34
CA TYR A 145 1.98 2.21 11.76
C TYR A 145 1.38 0.99 12.45
N GLY A 146 0.44 1.20 13.36
CA GLY A 146 -0.14 0.09 14.12
C GLY A 146 -1.30 0.49 15.01
N ILE A 147 -1.83 -0.52 15.70
CA ILE A 147 -2.93 -0.40 16.67
C ILE A 147 -2.49 -0.88 18.06
N ASP A 148 -1.83 -2.02 18.13
CA ASP A 148 -1.54 -2.72 19.38
C ASP A 148 -0.10 -2.52 19.83
N ASN A 149 0.86 -2.44 18.92
CA ASN A 149 2.27 -2.22 19.21
C ASN A 149 2.69 -0.77 19.02
N PRO A 150 3.73 -0.31 19.75
CA PRO A 150 4.30 1.02 19.55
C PRO A 150 4.67 1.26 18.08
N SER A 151 4.25 2.41 17.55
CA SER A 151 4.50 2.80 16.17
C SER A 151 4.50 4.31 16.02
N GLU A 152 5.12 4.82 14.94
CA GLU A 152 5.16 6.25 14.66
C GLU A 152 3.74 6.80 14.39
N LEU A 153 2.89 6.00 13.74
CA LEU A 153 1.49 6.32 13.53
C LEU A 153 0.61 5.30 14.23
N LEU A 154 0.15 5.61 15.44
CA LEU A 154 -0.62 4.72 16.30
C LEU A 154 -2.09 5.15 16.36
N ALA A 155 -3.01 4.23 16.02
CA ALA A 155 -4.44 4.45 16.21
C ALA A 155 -4.84 4.19 17.67
N LYS A 156 -5.70 5.06 18.21
CA LYS A 156 -6.28 4.98 19.55
C LYS A 156 -7.79 5.22 19.52
N ASP A 157 -8.47 4.87 20.60
CA ASP A 157 -9.91 5.14 20.78
C ASP A 157 -10.74 4.60 19.60
N ILE A 158 -10.48 3.34 19.21
CA ILE A 158 -11.11 2.72 18.05
C ILE A 158 -12.53 2.29 18.38
N THR A 159 -13.48 2.77 17.59
CA THR A 159 -14.90 2.34 17.64
C THR A 159 -15.26 1.71 16.31
N VAL A 160 -15.70 0.46 16.33
CA VAL A 160 -16.15 -0.30 15.16
C VAL A 160 -17.67 -0.45 15.22
N THR A 161 -18.34 -0.09 14.14
CA THR A 161 -19.79 -0.30 13.96
C THR A 161 -20.03 -1.23 12.75
N ASN A 162 -21.28 -1.56 12.49
CA ASN A 162 -21.63 -2.37 11.31
C ASN A 162 -21.39 -1.66 9.97
N SER A 163 -21.22 -0.34 9.97
CA SER A 163 -21.12 0.46 8.75
C SER A 163 -19.90 1.36 8.70
N SER A 164 -19.13 1.47 9.79
CA SER A 164 -18.01 2.42 9.86
C SER A 164 -16.98 2.02 10.92
N VAL A 165 -15.81 2.62 10.80
CA VAL A 165 -14.79 2.63 11.86
C VAL A 165 -14.40 4.08 12.13
N ASP A 166 -14.22 4.40 13.40
CA ASP A 166 -13.80 5.71 13.89
C ASP A 166 -12.63 5.51 14.87
N PHE A 167 -11.60 6.33 14.76
CA PHE A 167 -10.44 6.24 15.63
C PHE A 167 -9.69 7.57 15.71
N LYS A 168 -8.83 7.73 16.72
CA LYS A 168 -7.90 8.85 16.84
C LYS A 168 -6.50 8.44 16.41
N VAL A 169 -5.78 9.38 15.79
CA VAL A 169 -4.38 9.23 15.42
C VAL A 169 -3.64 10.54 15.64
N LYS A 170 -2.39 10.47 16.11
CA LYS A 170 -1.53 11.65 16.21
C LYS A 170 -0.74 11.81 14.92
N ILE A 171 -0.89 12.95 14.25
CA ILE A 171 -0.17 13.33 13.03
C ILE A 171 0.59 14.61 13.33
N GLY A 172 1.93 14.54 13.37
CA GLY A 172 2.74 15.61 13.94
C GLY A 172 2.35 15.85 15.39
N ASP A 173 2.05 17.10 15.76
CA ASP A 173 1.62 17.47 17.11
C ASP A 173 0.10 17.48 17.31
N LYS A 174 -0.68 17.17 16.28
CA LYS A 174 -2.15 17.23 16.33
C LYS A 174 -2.78 15.84 16.45
N ASN A 175 -3.72 15.72 17.40
CA ASN A 175 -4.62 14.58 17.44
C ASN A 175 -5.74 14.77 16.42
N GLN A 176 -5.89 13.83 15.51
CA GLN A 176 -6.91 13.86 14.48
C GLN A 176 -7.88 12.70 14.66
N ARG A 177 -9.15 12.93 14.35
CA ARG A 177 -10.18 11.91 14.32
C ARG A 177 -10.39 11.46 12.88
N VAL A 178 -10.27 10.17 12.65
CA VAL A 178 -10.44 9.56 11.33
C VAL A 178 -11.68 8.70 11.34
N LYS A 179 -12.55 8.88 10.34
CA LYS A 179 -13.74 8.04 10.14
C LYS A 179 -13.72 7.47 8.73
N THR A 180 -13.96 6.17 8.61
CA THR A 180 -14.15 5.50 7.32
C THR A 180 -15.48 4.75 7.30
N GLY A 181 -16.19 4.80 6.17
CA GLY A 181 -17.41 4.04 5.90
C GLY A 181 -17.18 2.56 5.57
N ILE A 182 -15.98 2.03 5.80
CA ILE A 182 -15.65 0.63 5.59
C ILE A 182 -15.54 -0.03 6.97
N PRO A 183 -16.43 -0.95 7.33
CA PRO A 183 -16.44 -1.56 8.66
C PRO A 183 -15.26 -2.52 8.86
N GLY A 184 -15.00 -2.86 10.14
CA GLY A 184 -14.00 -3.85 10.54
C GLY A 184 -12.63 -3.25 10.87
N ARG A 185 -11.94 -3.94 11.81
CA ARG A 185 -10.63 -3.51 12.33
C ARG A 185 -9.54 -3.36 11.23
N PHE A 186 -9.63 -4.16 10.15
CA PHE A 186 -8.70 -4.04 9.02
C PHE A 186 -8.75 -2.69 8.32
N SER A 187 -9.89 -1.99 8.39
CA SER A 187 -10.03 -0.65 7.81
C SER A 187 -9.18 0.39 8.55
N VAL A 188 -8.92 0.18 9.84
CA VAL A 188 -7.99 1.04 10.61
C VAL A 188 -6.59 0.91 10.02
N TYR A 189 -6.07 -0.32 9.84
CA TYR A 189 -4.75 -0.54 9.24
C TYR A 189 -4.63 0.03 7.83
N ASN A 190 -5.65 -0.19 6.98
CA ASN A 190 -5.67 0.36 5.62
C ASN A 190 -5.66 1.90 5.63
N SER A 191 -6.41 2.51 6.56
CA SER A 191 -6.43 3.97 6.72
C SER A 191 -5.09 4.50 7.24
N LEU A 192 -4.49 3.84 8.23
CA LEU A 192 -3.16 4.22 8.75
C LEU A 192 -2.10 4.13 7.65
N ALA A 193 -2.12 3.08 6.83
CA ALA A 193 -1.24 2.94 5.68
C ALA A 193 -1.42 4.10 4.68
N ALA A 194 -2.67 4.47 4.36
CA ALA A 194 -2.95 5.59 3.45
C ALA A 194 -2.52 6.95 4.05
N ILE A 195 -2.75 7.17 5.34
CA ILE A 195 -2.29 8.36 6.05
C ILE A 195 -0.74 8.44 6.06
N SER A 196 -0.07 7.31 6.30
CA SER A 196 1.39 7.23 6.27
C SER A 196 1.95 7.66 4.90
N VAL A 197 1.34 7.18 3.81
CA VAL A 197 1.71 7.60 2.45
C VAL A 197 1.43 9.09 2.25
N ALA A 198 0.24 9.57 2.59
CA ALA A 198 -0.16 10.96 2.41
C ALA A 198 0.76 11.94 3.15
N SER A 199 1.28 11.55 4.34
CA SER A 199 2.21 12.36 5.11
C SER A 199 3.51 12.70 4.37
N ARG A 200 3.91 11.89 3.37
CA ARG A 200 5.09 12.14 2.52
C ARG A 200 4.86 13.19 1.45
N PHE A 201 3.61 13.47 1.12
CA PHE A 201 3.21 14.48 0.14
C PHE A 201 2.84 15.82 0.78
N ASN A 202 3.15 16.03 2.07
CA ASN A 202 2.74 17.20 2.85
C ASN A 202 1.22 17.44 2.83
N CYS A 203 0.47 16.37 2.64
CA CYS A 203 -0.98 16.43 2.64
C CYS A 203 -1.50 16.71 4.04
N SER A 204 -2.42 17.66 4.17
CA SER A 204 -3.26 17.79 5.36
C SER A 204 -4.27 16.63 5.37
N VAL A 205 -4.22 15.79 6.37
CA VAL A 205 -5.16 14.66 6.56
C VAL A 205 -6.33 15.10 7.41
#